data_e2326ae6ea1b998e462ddfc84ffc761f
#
_entry.id   e2326ae6ea1b998e462ddfc84ffc761f
#
_cell.length_a   1.000
_cell.length_b   1.000
_cell.length_c   1.000
_cell.angle_alpha   90.00
_cell.angle_beta   90.00
_cell.angle_gamma   90.00
#
_symmetry.space_group_name_H-M   'P 1'
#
loop_
_entity.id
_entity.type
_entity.pdbx_description
1 polymer ?
#
loop_
_entity_poly.entity_id
_entity_poly.type
_entity_poly.pdbx_seq_one_letter_code
_entity_poly.pdbx_strand_id
1 'polypeptide(L)'
;MTTLDLFSNSEDFVDFSTGQVIFKEGDPGKVMYAIIEGEVDVLVGGKIIDTVCMGEVLGEMALIDENPRSATAIPKTDCKVVPISRRHFTFLIQHTPNFALEVMQVMADRLRRMNAQFELKGGD
;
A
#
# COMPACT_ATOMS: atom_id res chain seq x y z
N MET A 1 -0.84 9.90 -15.77
CA MET A 1 -0.04 8.67 -15.60
C MET A 1 -0.40 8.02 -14.28
N THR A 2 -0.80 6.78 -14.30
CA THR A 2 -1.23 6.05 -13.11
C THR A 2 -0.05 5.38 -12.42
N THR A 3 -0.26 4.94 -11.18
CA THR A 3 0.75 4.15 -10.45
C THR A 3 1.15 2.92 -11.26
N LEU A 4 0.17 2.25 -11.85
CA LEU A 4 0.43 1.07 -12.66
C LEU A 4 1.28 1.42 -13.89
N ASP A 5 0.98 2.53 -14.55
CA ASP A 5 1.77 2.99 -15.70
C ASP A 5 3.22 3.27 -15.33
N LEU A 6 3.45 3.80 -14.12
CA LEU A 6 4.81 4.11 -13.66
C LEU A 6 5.63 2.86 -13.38
N PHE A 7 5.01 1.78 -12.92
CA PHE A 7 5.75 0.64 -12.37
C PHE A 7 5.53 -0.67 -13.09
N SER A 8 4.55 -0.79 -13.99
CA SER A 8 4.22 -2.07 -14.63
C SER A 8 5.38 -2.70 -15.41
N ASN A 9 6.30 -1.88 -15.92
CA ASN A 9 7.47 -2.35 -16.65
C ASN A 9 8.75 -2.28 -15.82
N SER A 10 8.64 -2.07 -14.51
CA SER A 10 9.81 -2.00 -13.64
C SER A 10 10.48 -3.37 -13.54
N GLU A 11 11.81 -3.38 -13.57
CA GLU A 11 12.60 -4.57 -13.29
C GLU A 11 12.88 -4.74 -11.80
N ASP A 12 12.52 -3.75 -10.99
CA ASP A 12 12.77 -3.73 -9.55
C ASP A 12 11.61 -4.29 -8.74
N PHE A 13 10.91 -5.26 -9.28
CA PHE A 13 9.80 -5.88 -8.56
C PHE A 13 10.27 -7.03 -7.68
N VAL A 14 9.48 -7.30 -6.65
CA VAL A 14 9.66 -8.42 -5.73
C VAL A 14 8.42 -9.29 -5.80
N ASP A 15 8.61 -10.60 -5.87
CA ASP A 15 7.51 -11.56 -5.84
C ASP A 15 7.20 -11.97 -4.41
N PHE A 16 5.93 -12.01 -4.07
CA PHE A 16 5.45 -12.57 -2.81
C PHE A 16 4.38 -13.62 -3.11
N SER A 17 4.52 -14.77 -2.47
CA SER A 17 3.54 -15.85 -2.59
C SER A 17 2.34 -15.60 -1.69
N THR A 18 1.19 -16.15 -2.05
CA THR A 18 -0.01 -16.14 -1.23
C THR A 18 0.33 -16.56 0.20
N GLY A 19 -0.09 -15.76 1.18
CA GLY A 19 0.13 -16.04 2.60
C GLY A 19 1.48 -15.63 3.15
N GLN A 20 2.44 -15.25 2.31
CA GLN A 20 3.75 -14.80 2.74
C GLN A 20 3.64 -13.38 3.32
N VAL A 21 4.21 -13.11 4.47
CA VAL A 21 4.12 -11.78 5.09
C VAL A 21 5.02 -10.79 4.35
N ILE A 22 4.43 -9.68 3.88
CA ILE A 22 5.18 -8.57 3.28
C ILE A 22 5.80 -7.71 4.39
N PHE A 23 4.99 -7.33 5.38
CA PHE A 23 5.45 -6.68 6.59
C PHE A 23 4.45 -6.92 7.71
N LYS A 24 4.89 -6.74 8.96
CA LYS A 24 4.07 -6.95 10.16
C LYS A 24 3.85 -5.66 10.91
N GLU A 25 2.71 -5.57 11.60
CA GLU A 25 2.46 -4.51 12.58
C GLU A 25 3.65 -4.35 13.51
N GLY A 26 4.08 -3.11 13.71
CA GLY A 26 5.19 -2.79 14.61
C GLY A 26 6.57 -2.86 13.98
N ASP A 27 6.71 -3.45 12.79
CA ASP A 27 7.99 -3.45 12.09
C ASP A 27 8.40 -2.04 11.70
N PRO A 28 9.70 -1.74 11.66
CA PRO A 28 10.14 -0.47 11.08
C PRO A 28 9.80 -0.44 9.59
N GLY A 29 9.21 0.67 9.14
CA GLY A 29 8.83 0.84 7.74
C GLY A 29 9.78 1.80 7.05
N LYS A 30 10.44 1.36 5.99
CA LYS A 30 11.38 2.19 5.24
C LYS A 30 11.03 2.31 3.77
N VAL A 31 10.06 1.53 3.30
CA VAL A 31 9.62 1.56 1.91
C VAL A 31 8.10 1.45 1.85
N MET A 32 7.53 2.01 0.79
CA MET A 32 6.16 1.69 0.40
C MET A 32 6.22 0.71 -0.77
N TYR A 33 5.10 0.14 -1.13
CA TYR A 33 5.03 -0.82 -2.23
C TYR A 33 3.96 -0.42 -3.22
N ALA A 34 4.29 -0.48 -4.51
CA ALA A 34 3.30 -0.34 -5.58
C ALA A 34 2.93 -1.75 -6.04
N ILE A 35 1.65 -2.07 -6.09
CA ILE A 35 1.18 -3.41 -6.47
C ILE A 35 0.98 -3.44 -7.96
N ILE A 36 1.77 -4.25 -8.68
CA ILE A 36 1.66 -4.37 -10.12
C ILE A 36 0.90 -5.63 -10.55
N GLU A 37 0.82 -6.64 -9.68
CA GLU A 37 -0.02 -7.83 -9.88
C GLU A 37 -0.50 -8.34 -8.53
N GLY A 38 -1.74 -8.83 -8.49
CA GLY A 38 -2.30 -9.52 -7.33
C GLY A 38 -3.02 -8.60 -6.36
N GLU A 39 -3.40 -9.17 -5.24
CA GLU A 39 -4.13 -8.49 -4.17
C GLU A 39 -3.48 -8.78 -2.83
N VAL A 40 -3.48 -7.79 -1.94
CA VAL A 40 -2.86 -7.89 -0.61
C VAL A 40 -3.89 -7.56 0.45
N ASP A 41 -4.04 -8.44 1.42
CA ASP A 41 -4.87 -8.19 2.60
C ASP A 41 -4.09 -7.37 3.62
N VAL A 42 -4.75 -6.39 4.21
CA VAL A 42 -4.21 -5.54 5.26
C VAL A 42 -4.94 -5.88 6.55
N LEU A 43 -4.17 -6.26 7.58
CA LEU A 43 -4.72 -6.74 8.84
C LEU A 43 -4.25 -5.86 10.00
N VAL A 44 -5.17 -5.65 10.95
CA VAL A 44 -4.85 -5.03 12.24
C VAL A 44 -5.41 -5.93 13.33
N GLY A 45 -4.54 -6.33 14.25
CA GLY A 45 -4.95 -7.26 15.31
C GLY A 45 -5.44 -8.60 14.78
N GLY A 46 -4.89 -9.06 13.67
CA GLY A 46 -5.29 -10.31 13.05
C GLY A 46 -6.57 -10.24 12.22
N LYS A 47 -7.15 -9.06 12.09
CA LYS A 47 -8.43 -8.88 11.39
C LYS A 47 -8.19 -8.12 10.09
N ILE A 48 -8.74 -8.63 9.00
CA ILE A 48 -8.63 -7.98 7.69
C ILE A 48 -9.46 -6.70 7.70
N ILE A 49 -8.81 -5.57 7.50
CA ILE A 49 -9.47 -4.26 7.45
C ILE A 49 -9.58 -3.71 6.05
N ASP A 50 -8.78 -4.20 5.12
CA ASP A 50 -8.80 -3.73 3.73
C ASP A 50 -8.11 -4.75 2.83
N THR A 51 -8.37 -4.66 1.53
CA THR A 51 -7.65 -5.40 0.49
C THR A 51 -7.15 -4.41 -0.53
N VAL A 52 -5.85 -4.42 -0.78
CA VAL A 52 -5.20 -3.50 -1.71
C VAL A 52 -4.97 -4.22 -3.02
N CYS A 53 -5.37 -3.58 -4.11
CA CYS A 53 -5.40 -4.20 -5.43
C CYS A 53 -4.32 -3.66 -6.35
N MET A 54 -4.15 -4.35 -7.48
CA MET A 54 -3.27 -3.92 -8.55
C MET A 54 -3.50 -2.45 -8.89
N GLY A 55 -2.43 -1.69 -9.05
CA GLY A 55 -2.49 -0.26 -9.36
C GLY A 55 -2.52 0.64 -8.13
N GLU A 56 -2.66 0.07 -6.95
CA GLU A 56 -2.66 0.83 -5.70
C GLU A 56 -1.31 0.73 -5.00
N VAL A 57 -1.15 1.54 -3.95
CA VAL A 57 0.08 1.53 -3.13
C VAL A 57 -0.24 1.02 -1.72
N LEU A 58 0.80 0.55 -1.04
CA LEU A 58 0.71 -0.07 0.27
C LEU A 58 1.89 0.39 1.12
N GLY A 59 1.64 0.68 2.40
CA GLY A 59 2.71 1.04 3.33
C GLY A 59 3.23 2.46 3.18
N GLU A 60 2.49 3.35 2.51
CA GLU A 60 2.86 4.74 2.24
C GLU A 60 3.01 5.56 3.52
N MET A 61 2.27 5.23 4.57
CA MET A 61 2.31 5.99 5.81
C MET A 61 3.69 5.99 6.45
N ALA A 62 4.43 4.90 6.32
CA ALA A 62 5.78 4.80 6.86
C ALA A 62 6.74 5.78 6.23
N LEU A 63 6.51 6.19 4.98
CA LEU A 63 7.33 7.21 4.32
C LEU A 63 6.91 8.62 4.70
N ILE A 64 5.66 8.80 5.10
CA ILE A 64 5.11 10.12 5.42
C ILE A 64 5.47 10.52 6.85
N ASP A 65 5.24 9.64 7.82
CA ASP A 65 5.38 9.98 9.23
C ASP A 65 6.46 9.19 9.98
N GLU A 66 7.14 8.26 9.32
CA GLU A 66 8.25 7.47 9.89
C GLU A 66 7.87 6.62 11.11
N ASN A 67 6.60 6.43 11.35
CA ASN A 67 6.14 5.55 12.43
C ASN A 67 6.30 4.07 12.03
N PRO A 68 6.36 3.15 13.00
CA PRO A 68 6.32 1.73 12.70
C PRO A 68 5.08 1.35 11.90
N ARG A 69 5.13 0.21 11.24
CA ARG A 69 4.00 -0.31 10.47
C ARG A 69 2.74 -0.38 11.34
N SER A 70 1.67 0.21 10.88
CA SER A 70 0.39 0.24 11.59
C SER A 70 -0.47 -0.99 11.31
N ALA A 71 -0.04 -1.84 10.38
CA ALA A 71 -0.80 -3.01 9.95
C ALA A 71 0.13 -4.09 9.45
N THR A 72 -0.40 -5.29 9.29
CA THR A 72 0.29 -6.42 8.68
C THR A 72 -0.24 -6.57 7.25
N ALA A 73 0.65 -6.83 6.29
CA ALA A 73 0.29 -7.02 4.89
C ALA A 73 0.62 -8.44 4.46
N ILE A 74 -0.39 -9.15 3.96
CA ILE A 74 -0.26 -10.55 3.53
C ILE A 74 -0.92 -10.70 2.15
N PRO A 75 -0.22 -11.22 1.14
CA PRO A 75 -0.83 -11.46 -0.16
C PRO A 75 -2.04 -12.40 -0.06
N LYS A 76 -3.15 -11.95 -0.60
CA LYS A 76 -4.34 -12.77 -0.78
C LYS A 76 -4.18 -13.70 -1.97
N THR A 77 -3.45 -13.21 -2.99
CA THR A 77 -3.04 -13.96 -4.17
C THR A 77 -1.54 -13.75 -4.36
N ASP A 78 -0.91 -14.51 -5.22
CA ASP A 78 0.49 -14.25 -5.55
C ASP A 78 0.62 -12.84 -6.11
N CYS A 79 1.63 -12.12 -5.67
CA CYS A 79 1.79 -10.69 -5.96
C CYS A 79 3.15 -10.36 -6.54
N LYS A 80 3.15 -9.34 -7.39
CA LYS A 80 4.37 -8.61 -7.76
C LYS A 80 4.23 -7.19 -7.26
N VAL A 81 5.22 -6.72 -6.50
CA VAL A 81 5.21 -5.38 -5.92
C VAL A 81 6.55 -4.70 -6.18
N VAL A 82 6.53 -3.39 -6.30
CA VAL A 82 7.75 -2.59 -6.46
C VAL A 82 7.99 -1.82 -5.16
N PRO A 83 9.11 -2.09 -4.46
CA PRO A 83 9.43 -1.32 -3.25
C PRO A 83 9.92 0.07 -3.65
N ILE A 84 9.46 1.08 -2.93
CA ILE A 84 9.77 2.48 -3.19
C ILE A 84 10.31 3.07 -1.90
N SER A 85 11.58 3.48 -1.90
CA SER A 85 12.19 4.16 -0.76
C SER A 85 11.70 5.62 -0.67
N ARG A 86 11.93 6.26 0.46
CA ARG A 86 11.65 7.69 0.62
C ARG A 86 12.37 8.51 -0.45
N ARG A 87 13.63 8.19 -0.73
CA ARG A 87 14.42 8.89 -1.75
C ARG A 87 13.78 8.77 -3.12
N HIS A 88 13.37 7.55 -3.50
CA HIS A 88 12.71 7.29 -4.76
C HIS A 88 11.34 7.99 -4.81
N PHE A 89 10.61 7.96 -3.71
CA PHE A 89 9.31 8.63 -3.59
C PHE A 89 9.44 10.14 -3.82
N THR A 90 10.44 10.76 -3.18
CA THR A 90 10.70 12.20 -3.36
C THR A 90 11.04 12.52 -4.81
N PHE A 91 11.86 11.69 -5.44
CA PHE A 91 12.20 11.84 -6.86
C PHE A 91 10.95 11.77 -7.72
N LEU A 92 10.07 10.80 -7.47
CA LEU A 92 8.83 10.64 -8.24
C LEU A 92 7.90 11.83 -8.09
N ILE A 93 7.79 12.39 -6.89
CA ILE A 93 6.97 13.59 -6.64
C ILE A 93 7.49 14.77 -7.45
N GLN A 94 8.81 14.94 -7.51
CA GLN A 94 9.43 16.06 -8.23
C GLN A 94 9.28 15.93 -9.74
N HIS A 95 9.38 14.71 -10.28
CA HIS A 95 9.38 14.47 -11.72
C HIS A 95 8.04 14.03 -12.27
N THR A 96 7.15 13.54 -11.42
CA THR A 96 5.80 13.09 -11.79
C THR A 96 4.82 13.50 -10.69
N PRO A 97 4.47 14.80 -10.62
CA PRO A 97 3.62 15.29 -9.52
C PRO A 97 2.29 14.57 -9.37
N ASN A 98 1.72 14.09 -10.47
CA ASN A 98 0.46 13.35 -10.43
C ASN A 98 0.54 12.08 -9.59
N PHE A 99 1.74 11.51 -9.45
CA PHE A 99 1.93 10.34 -8.60
C PHE A 99 1.55 10.65 -7.14
N ALA A 100 1.92 11.84 -6.64
CA ALA A 100 1.54 12.26 -5.29
C ALA A 100 0.02 12.33 -5.13
N LEU A 101 -0.66 12.87 -6.15
CA LEU A 101 -2.12 12.95 -6.13
C LEU A 101 -2.76 11.56 -6.14
N GLU A 102 -2.19 10.61 -6.87
CA GLU A 102 -2.69 9.24 -6.90
C GLU A 102 -2.51 8.55 -5.56
N VAL A 103 -1.37 8.74 -4.89
CA VAL A 103 -1.14 8.22 -3.55
C VAL A 103 -2.17 8.79 -2.58
N MET A 104 -2.39 10.10 -2.64
CA MET A 104 -3.41 10.76 -1.81
C MET A 104 -4.81 10.23 -2.11
N GLN A 105 -5.13 9.95 -3.38
CA GLN A 105 -6.42 9.39 -3.77
C GLN A 105 -6.62 8.00 -3.18
N VAL A 106 -5.60 7.16 -3.22
CA VAL A 106 -5.64 5.83 -2.62
C VAL A 106 -5.91 5.93 -1.12
N MET A 107 -5.21 6.86 -0.45
CA MET A 107 -5.40 7.09 0.98
C MET A 107 -6.82 7.59 1.30
N ALA A 108 -7.33 8.51 0.49
CA ALA A 108 -8.67 9.05 0.67
C ALA A 108 -9.74 7.97 0.48
N ASP A 109 -9.60 7.15 -0.55
CA ASP A 109 -10.52 6.05 -0.82
C ASP A 109 -10.52 5.03 0.31
N ARG A 110 -9.32 4.71 0.81
CA ARG A 110 -9.14 3.78 1.93
C ARG A 110 -9.83 4.31 3.20
N LEU A 111 -9.64 5.60 3.46
CA LEU A 111 -10.26 6.26 4.62
C LEU A 111 -11.79 6.23 4.52
N ARG A 112 -12.32 6.51 3.34
CA ARG A 112 -13.78 6.45 3.12
C ARG A 112 -14.33 5.05 3.33
N ARG A 113 -13.62 4.01 2.86
CA ARG A 113 -14.02 2.62 3.08
C ARG A 113 -14.05 2.28 4.57
N MET A 114 -13.03 2.73 5.31
CA MET A 114 -12.95 2.50 6.76
C MET A 114 -14.08 3.23 7.49
N ASN A 115 -14.37 4.45 7.10
CA ASN A 115 -15.47 5.22 7.70
C ASN A 115 -16.82 4.53 7.44
N ALA A 116 -17.03 4.01 6.24
CA ALA A 116 -18.25 3.29 5.91
C ALA A 116 -18.40 2.04 6.77
N GLN A 117 -17.33 1.29 6.97
CA GLN A 117 -17.33 0.12 7.84
C GLN A 117 -17.65 0.50 9.29
N PHE A 118 -17.09 1.60 9.74
CA PHE A 118 -17.33 2.09 11.09
C PHE A 118 -18.81 2.47 11.28
N GLU A 119 -19.40 3.16 10.33
CA GLU A 119 -20.81 3.54 10.36
C GLU A 119 -21.73 2.33 10.39
N LEU A 120 -21.40 1.30 9.60
CA LEU A 120 -22.20 0.07 9.58
C LEU A 120 -22.13 -0.69 10.90
N LYS A 121 -20.99 -0.66 11.57
CA LYS A 121 -20.79 -1.39 12.82
C LYS A 121 -21.19 -0.57 14.03
N GLY A 122 -20.91 0.72 13.98
CA GLY A 122 -21.07 1.59 15.11
C GLY A 122 -22.38 2.30 15.14
N GLY A 123 -23.13 2.10 14.12
CA GLY A 123 -24.32 2.85 13.93
C GLY A 123 -25.25 2.77 15.02
N ASP A 124 -24.78 2.36 15.88
CA ASP A 124 -25.41 2.40 16.81
C ASP A 124 -25.83 3.34 17.29
#